data_e5f49cf91f4b96e2be460afe340cc798
#
_entry.id   e5f49cf91f4b96e2be460afe340cc798
#
_cell.length_a   1.000
_cell.length_b   1.000
_cell.length_c   1.000
_cell.angle_alpha   90.00
_cell.angle_beta   90.00
_cell.angle_gamma   90.00
#
_symmetry.space_group_name_H-M   'P 1'
#
loop_
_entity.id
_entity.type
_entity.pdbx_description
1 polymer ?
#
loop_
_entity_poly.entity_id
_entity_poly.type
_entity_poly.pdbx_seq_one_letter_code
_entity_poly.pdbx_strand_id
1 'polypeptide(L)'
;IADPEADIYFTSPVIRGDNILVILGRNATEEYLAHLRERQISYVLVSDATDLRAGFEAVGREFGIRSVSVQGGGILNGALLAEGLIDELSLVVYPGIDGLSGVPSIFEYTGGITEYPAQGQRLQLLSASQREHGVMWIQYKFHKDYRK
;
A
#
# COMPACT_ATOMS: atom_id res chain seq x y z
N ILE A 1 5.83 -0.95 6.46
CA ILE A 1 6.64 -1.42 5.32
C ILE A 1 6.35 -2.91 5.15
N ALA A 2 6.00 -3.37 3.92
CA ALA A 2 5.96 -4.80 3.60
C ALA A 2 7.33 -5.20 3.04
N ASP A 3 7.91 -6.26 3.61
CA ASP A 3 9.23 -6.78 3.24
C ASP A 3 9.14 -8.31 3.07
N PRO A 4 8.61 -8.79 1.93
CA PRO A 4 8.38 -10.22 1.71
C PRO A 4 9.66 -11.07 1.71
N GLU A 5 10.77 -10.48 1.25
CA GLU A 5 12.06 -11.18 1.15
C GLU A 5 12.86 -11.11 2.46
N ALA A 6 12.46 -10.26 3.39
CA ALA A 6 13.16 -9.99 4.66
C ALA A 6 14.63 -9.58 4.44
N ASP A 7 14.83 -8.65 3.51
CA ASP A 7 16.18 -8.23 3.07
C ASP A 7 16.43 -6.71 3.19
N ILE A 8 15.45 -5.94 3.64
CA ILE A 8 15.63 -4.49 3.83
C ILE A 8 16.50 -4.23 5.08
N TYR A 9 17.69 -3.70 4.85
CA TYR A 9 18.61 -3.38 5.94
C TYR A 9 18.32 -2.00 6.55
N PHE A 10 17.71 -1.99 7.72
CA PHE A 10 17.39 -0.77 8.45
C PHE A 10 18.56 -0.33 9.34
N THR A 11 18.92 0.94 9.29
CA THR A 11 19.95 1.54 10.13
C THR A 11 19.39 2.33 11.31
N SER A 12 18.09 2.64 11.30
CA SER A 12 17.38 3.42 12.32
C SER A 12 15.98 2.86 12.55
N PRO A 13 15.43 2.93 13.77
CA PRO A 13 14.03 2.57 14.05
C PRO A 13 13.01 3.60 13.54
N VAL A 14 13.50 4.75 13.05
CA VAL A 14 12.65 5.85 12.60
C VAL A 14 13.05 6.34 11.21
N ILE A 15 12.06 6.75 10.41
CA ILE A 15 12.23 7.46 9.15
C ILE A 15 11.48 8.78 9.25
N ARG A 16 12.19 9.90 9.09
CA ARG A 16 11.63 11.27 9.17
C ARG A 16 10.82 11.56 10.45
N GLY A 17 11.16 10.88 11.56
CA GLY A 17 10.46 11.01 12.83
C GLY A 17 9.35 9.99 13.09
N ASP A 18 8.98 9.18 12.10
CA ASP A 18 7.98 8.14 12.22
C ASP A 18 8.63 6.79 12.56
N ASN A 19 8.03 6.03 13.47
CA ASN A 19 8.48 4.69 13.82
C ASN A 19 8.25 3.71 12.66
N ILE A 20 9.20 2.78 12.50
CA ILE A 20 9.12 1.72 11.51
C ILE A 20 8.36 0.53 12.10
N LEU A 21 7.42 0.00 11.31
CA LEU A 21 6.77 -1.30 11.53
C LEU A 21 6.91 -2.12 10.23
N VAL A 22 7.42 -3.35 10.34
CA VAL A 22 7.66 -4.23 9.19
C VAL A 22 6.67 -5.39 9.19
N ILE A 23 6.09 -5.68 8.03
CA ILE A 23 5.27 -6.88 7.79
C ILE A 23 6.19 -7.90 7.11
N LEU A 24 6.34 -9.06 7.72
CA LEU A 24 7.25 -10.13 7.31
C LEU A 24 6.52 -11.45 7.13
N GLY A 25 7.01 -12.28 6.23
CA GLY A 25 6.65 -13.69 6.14
C GLY A 25 7.38 -14.55 7.18
N ARG A 26 6.92 -15.78 7.37
CA ARG A 26 7.57 -16.76 8.26
C ARG A 26 8.91 -17.28 7.72
N ASN A 27 9.27 -16.91 6.50
CA ASN A 27 10.58 -17.15 5.88
C ASN A 27 11.69 -16.23 6.42
N ALA A 28 11.34 -15.17 7.16
CA ALA A 28 12.31 -14.28 7.77
C ALA A 28 13.25 -15.07 8.70
N THR A 29 14.56 -14.92 8.50
CA THR A 29 15.57 -15.63 9.29
C THR A 29 15.67 -15.08 10.71
N GLU A 30 16.08 -15.91 11.66
CA GLU A 30 16.31 -15.45 13.03
C GLU A 30 17.40 -14.36 13.10
N GLU A 31 18.38 -14.39 12.21
CA GLU A 31 19.39 -13.33 12.09
C GLU A 31 18.76 -11.99 11.74
N TYR A 32 17.84 -11.98 10.74
CA TYR A 32 17.14 -10.77 10.36
C TYR A 32 16.21 -10.25 11.48
N LEU A 33 15.49 -11.15 12.15
CA LEU A 33 14.64 -10.78 13.30
C LEU A 33 15.48 -10.24 14.47
N ALA A 34 16.67 -10.79 14.71
CA ALA A 34 17.60 -10.28 15.70
C ALA A 34 18.07 -8.88 15.35
N HIS A 35 18.39 -8.62 14.07
CA HIS A 35 18.75 -7.29 13.57
C HIS A 35 17.63 -6.28 13.85
N LEU A 36 16.36 -6.61 13.53
CA LEU A 36 15.24 -5.71 13.81
C LEU A 36 15.06 -5.42 15.29
N ARG A 37 15.19 -6.45 16.15
CA ARG A 37 15.11 -6.29 17.61
C ARG A 37 16.24 -5.41 18.16
N GLU A 38 17.48 -5.62 17.70
CA GLU A 38 18.63 -4.78 18.08
C GLU A 38 18.41 -3.32 17.72
N ARG A 39 17.77 -3.06 16.58
CA ARG A 39 17.40 -1.71 16.10
C ARG A 39 16.12 -1.16 16.68
N GLN A 40 15.44 -1.91 17.57
CA GLN A 40 14.16 -1.54 18.16
C GLN A 40 13.05 -1.29 17.11
N ILE A 41 13.09 -2.04 16.00
CA ILE A 41 12.11 -1.98 14.92
C ILE A 41 11.01 -2.99 15.23
N SER A 42 9.77 -2.53 15.23
CA SER A 42 8.59 -3.38 15.40
C SER A 42 8.31 -4.18 14.14
N TYR A 43 7.83 -5.41 14.29
CA TYR A 43 7.41 -6.22 13.15
C TYR A 43 6.22 -7.11 13.49
N VAL A 44 5.48 -7.53 12.47
CA VAL A 44 4.48 -8.60 12.52
C VAL A 44 4.89 -9.73 11.59
N LEU A 45 4.61 -10.97 12.01
CA LEU A 45 4.84 -12.17 11.19
C LEU A 45 3.50 -12.70 10.70
N VAL A 46 3.38 -12.85 9.39
CA VAL A 46 2.25 -13.49 8.73
C VAL A 46 2.71 -14.75 7.98
N SER A 47 1.76 -15.59 7.55
CA SER A 47 2.12 -16.83 6.84
C SER A 47 2.83 -16.55 5.52
N ASP A 48 2.38 -15.48 4.84
CA ASP A 48 2.94 -15.00 3.57
C ASP A 48 2.90 -13.47 3.58
N ALA A 49 4.05 -12.82 3.47
CA ALA A 49 4.14 -11.36 3.49
C ALA A 49 3.61 -10.70 2.20
N THR A 50 3.35 -11.48 1.16
CA THR A 50 2.66 -11.01 -0.05
C THR A 50 1.14 -10.95 0.14
N ASP A 51 0.59 -11.63 1.15
CA ASP A 51 -0.80 -11.48 1.58
C ASP A 51 -0.98 -10.17 2.35
N LEU A 52 -1.25 -9.11 1.60
CA LEU A 52 -1.42 -7.76 2.15
C LEU A 52 -2.59 -7.67 3.14
N ARG A 53 -3.65 -8.46 2.93
CA ARG A 53 -4.81 -8.52 3.85
C ARG A 53 -4.38 -9.07 5.20
N ALA A 54 -3.73 -10.22 5.23
CA ALA A 54 -3.22 -10.81 6.46
C ALA A 54 -2.23 -9.86 7.18
N GLY A 55 -1.40 -9.17 6.41
CA GLY A 55 -0.47 -8.16 6.93
C GLY A 55 -1.19 -7.01 7.63
N PHE A 56 -2.17 -6.40 6.99
CA PHE A 56 -2.93 -5.29 7.59
C PHE A 56 -3.78 -5.73 8.77
N GLU A 57 -4.37 -6.93 8.74
CA GLU A 57 -5.12 -7.48 9.86
C GLU A 57 -4.21 -7.72 11.09
N ALA A 58 -2.99 -8.23 10.88
CA ALA A 58 -2.01 -8.41 11.95
C ALA A 58 -1.60 -7.06 12.55
N VAL A 59 -1.30 -6.06 11.71
CA VAL A 59 -0.96 -4.71 12.16
C VAL A 59 -2.12 -4.08 12.95
N GLY A 60 -3.35 -4.23 12.48
CA GLY A 60 -4.55 -3.75 13.18
C GLY A 60 -4.74 -4.42 14.53
N ARG A 61 -4.58 -5.73 14.60
CA ARG A 61 -4.77 -6.53 15.81
C ARG A 61 -3.71 -6.26 16.87
N GLU A 62 -2.43 -6.18 16.46
CA GLU A 62 -1.30 -6.15 17.41
C GLU A 62 -0.93 -4.73 17.82
N PHE A 63 -1.12 -3.74 16.95
CA PHE A 63 -0.78 -2.35 17.20
C PHE A 63 -1.99 -1.41 17.32
N GLY A 64 -3.21 -1.92 17.15
CA GLY A 64 -4.43 -1.12 17.24
C GLY A 64 -4.59 -0.10 16.10
N ILE A 65 -3.86 -0.26 14.98
CA ILE A 65 -3.93 0.64 13.83
C ILE A 65 -5.24 0.38 13.08
N ARG A 66 -6.05 1.44 12.91
CA ARG A 66 -7.38 1.36 12.29
C ARG A 66 -7.43 1.91 10.88
N SER A 67 -6.45 2.69 10.47
CA SER A 67 -6.38 3.25 9.12
C SER A 67 -4.93 3.31 8.66
N VAL A 68 -4.73 3.10 7.37
CA VAL A 68 -3.41 3.13 6.74
C VAL A 68 -3.49 4.02 5.51
N SER A 69 -2.57 4.97 5.40
CA SER A 69 -2.38 5.74 4.18
C SER A 69 -1.28 5.09 3.36
N VAL A 70 -1.64 4.61 2.18
CA VAL A 70 -0.69 3.99 1.23
C VAL A 70 -0.17 5.07 0.29
N GLN A 71 1.15 5.24 0.24
CA GLN A 71 1.81 6.28 -0.57
C GLN A 71 2.29 5.76 -1.94
N GLY A 72 1.84 4.58 -2.34
CA GLY A 72 2.16 4.02 -3.64
C GLY A 72 3.42 3.13 -3.60
N GLY A 73 4.17 2.73 -4.70
CA GLY A 73 3.87 3.00 -6.11
C GLY A 73 2.76 2.19 -6.75
N GLY A 74 2.72 2.31 -8.09
CA GLY A 74 1.68 1.71 -8.90
C GLY A 74 1.47 0.22 -8.68
N ILE A 75 2.53 -0.57 -8.55
CA ILE A 75 2.47 -2.03 -8.32
C ILE A 75 1.78 -2.34 -6.99
N LEU A 76 2.17 -1.68 -5.89
CA LEU A 76 1.52 -1.88 -4.60
C LEU A 76 0.04 -1.46 -4.66
N ASN A 77 -0.25 -0.33 -5.29
CA ASN A 77 -1.63 0.13 -5.48
C ASN A 77 -2.45 -0.88 -6.31
N GLY A 78 -1.85 -1.45 -7.36
CA GLY A 78 -2.47 -2.50 -8.20
C GLY A 78 -2.79 -3.76 -7.42
N ALA A 79 -1.86 -4.23 -6.57
CA ALA A 79 -2.08 -5.38 -5.69
C ALA A 79 -3.22 -5.13 -4.69
N LEU A 80 -3.23 -3.96 -4.04
CA LEU A 80 -4.31 -3.58 -3.12
C LEU A 80 -5.66 -3.44 -3.81
N LEU A 81 -5.68 -2.95 -5.06
CA LEU A 81 -6.89 -2.90 -5.88
C LEU A 81 -7.42 -4.30 -6.16
N ALA A 82 -6.56 -5.22 -6.58
CA ALA A 82 -6.95 -6.60 -6.89
C ALA A 82 -7.54 -7.32 -5.67
N GLU A 83 -6.96 -7.09 -4.49
CA GLU A 83 -7.44 -7.64 -3.22
C GLU A 83 -8.69 -6.90 -2.65
N GLY A 84 -9.13 -5.83 -3.30
CA GLY A 84 -10.24 -5.03 -2.80
C GLY A 84 -9.98 -4.38 -1.44
N LEU A 85 -8.73 -4.01 -1.16
CA LEU A 85 -8.32 -3.46 0.14
C LEU A 85 -8.39 -1.94 0.21
N ILE A 86 -8.68 -1.27 -0.90
CA ILE A 86 -8.74 0.20 -0.93
C ILE A 86 -10.14 0.66 -0.56
N ASP A 87 -10.26 1.56 0.40
CA ASP A 87 -11.53 2.17 0.80
C ASP A 87 -11.70 3.57 0.20
N GLU A 88 -10.62 4.33 0.12
CA GLU A 88 -10.62 5.70 -0.40
C GLU A 88 -9.40 5.95 -1.29
N LEU A 89 -9.57 6.78 -2.30
CA LEU A 89 -8.48 7.28 -3.16
C LEU A 89 -8.42 8.80 -3.01
N SER A 90 -7.24 9.30 -2.63
CA SER A 90 -6.90 10.73 -2.66
C SER A 90 -5.93 10.96 -3.80
N LEU A 91 -6.40 11.59 -4.87
CA LEU A 91 -5.66 11.81 -6.11
C LEU A 91 -5.32 13.29 -6.28
N VAL A 92 -4.04 13.58 -6.44
CA VAL A 92 -3.56 14.91 -6.80
C VAL A 92 -3.11 14.89 -8.26
N VAL A 93 -3.74 15.73 -9.08
CA VAL A 93 -3.41 15.90 -10.48
C VAL A 93 -2.69 17.23 -10.66
N TYR A 94 -1.41 17.15 -11.01
CA TYR A 94 -0.60 18.32 -11.34
C TYR A 94 -0.76 18.65 -12.83
N PRO A 95 -0.91 19.94 -13.21
CA PRO A 95 -1.12 20.36 -14.60
C PRO A 95 0.21 20.39 -15.39
N GLY A 96 0.94 19.31 -15.36
CA GLY A 96 2.16 19.09 -16.13
C GLY A 96 1.96 18.06 -17.21
N ILE A 97 2.71 18.20 -18.30
CA ILE A 97 2.72 17.26 -19.42
C ILE A 97 4.11 16.63 -19.48
N ASP A 98 4.20 15.35 -19.20
CA ASP A 98 5.44 14.59 -19.34
C ASP A 98 5.68 14.22 -20.82
N GLY A 99 4.67 13.68 -21.51
CA GLY A 99 4.75 13.32 -22.93
C GLY A 99 5.54 12.05 -23.23
N LEU A 100 6.08 11.37 -22.21
CA LEU A 100 6.82 10.13 -22.38
C LEU A 100 5.90 8.91 -22.42
N SER A 101 6.21 7.95 -23.29
CA SER A 101 5.55 6.64 -23.29
C SER A 101 6.18 5.72 -22.23
N GLY A 102 5.38 4.77 -21.68
CA GLY A 102 5.86 3.80 -20.72
C GLY A 102 6.04 4.31 -19.29
N VAL A 103 5.47 5.49 -18.98
CA VAL A 103 5.38 5.96 -17.59
C VAL A 103 4.43 5.09 -16.78
N PRO A 104 4.78 4.78 -15.50
CA PRO A 104 3.92 4.02 -14.60
C PRO A 104 2.55 4.68 -14.40
N SER A 105 1.50 3.87 -14.31
CA SER A 105 0.19 4.35 -13.90
C SER A 105 0.05 4.39 -12.36
N ILE A 106 -1.01 5.04 -11.87
CA ILE A 106 -1.29 5.05 -10.42
C ILE A 106 -1.69 3.67 -9.88
N PHE A 107 -2.14 2.76 -10.74
CA PHE A 107 -2.42 1.36 -10.45
C PHE A 107 -1.81 0.50 -11.54
N GLU A 108 -0.85 -0.35 -11.18
CA GLU A 108 -0.20 -1.31 -12.09
C GLU A 108 -0.40 -2.71 -11.53
N TYR A 109 -1.28 -3.48 -12.17
CA TYR A 109 -1.49 -4.86 -11.80
C TYR A 109 -0.56 -5.77 -12.62
N THR A 110 0.21 -6.60 -11.93
CA THR A 110 1.21 -7.48 -12.54
C THR A 110 0.71 -8.92 -12.80
N GLY A 111 -0.57 -9.19 -12.57
CA GLY A 111 -1.21 -10.48 -12.83
C GLY A 111 -1.49 -10.74 -14.32
N GLY A 112 -2.29 -11.76 -14.58
CA GLY A 112 -2.61 -12.19 -15.94
C GLY A 112 -3.45 -11.19 -16.74
N ILE A 113 -3.21 -11.08 -18.04
CA ILE A 113 -3.91 -10.13 -18.94
C ILE A 113 -5.43 -10.37 -18.99
N THR A 114 -5.90 -11.55 -18.61
CA THR A 114 -7.32 -11.90 -18.55
C THR A 114 -7.94 -11.63 -17.18
N GLU A 115 -7.18 -11.16 -16.23
CA GLU A 115 -7.64 -10.79 -14.90
C GLU A 115 -8.10 -9.35 -14.90
N TYR A 116 -9.17 -9.08 -14.15
CA TYR A 116 -9.77 -7.76 -14.04
C TYR A 116 -9.68 -7.28 -12.58
N PRO A 117 -8.55 -6.69 -12.15
CA PRO A 117 -8.30 -6.36 -10.75
C PRO A 117 -9.34 -5.41 -10.12
N ALA A 118 -10.00 -4.59 -10.94
CA ALA A 118 -11.05 -3.68 -10.48
C ALA A 118 -12.47 -4.28 -10.61
N GLN A 119 -12.62 -5.56 -10.98
CA GLN A 119 -13.94 -6.15 -11.19
C GLN A 119 -14.79 -6.12 -9.91
N GLY A 120 -16.03 -5.65 -10.03
CA GLY A 120 -16.94 -5.50 -8.88
C GLY A 120 -16.61 -4.30 -7.99
N GLN A 121 -15.73 -3.41 -8.42
CA GLN A 121 -15.39 -2.19 -7.71
C GLN A 121 -15.80 -0.96 -8.53
N ARG A 122 -16.30 0.06 -7.87
CA ARG A 122 -16.67 1.34 -8.48
C ARG A 122 -16.29 2.50 -7.60
N LEU A 123 -16.01 3.65 -8.20
CA LEU A 123 -15.68 4.86 -7.50
C LEU A 123 -16.89 5.78 -7.37
N GLN A 124 -17.07 6.35 -6.19
CA GLN A 124 -17.98 7.46 -5.93
C GLN A 124 -17.14 8.71 -5.66
N LEU A 125 -17.37 9.77 -6.42
CA LEU A 125 -16.75 11.06 -6.16
C LEU A 125 -17.24 11.59 -4.80
N LEU A 126 -16.31 11.89 -3.91
CA LEU A 126 -16.57 12.56 -2.63
C LEU A 126 -16.35 14.07 -2.76
N SER A 127 -15.23 14.46 -3.34
CA SER A 127 -14.89 15.88 -3.54
C SER A 127 -13.94 16.07 -4.71
N ALA A 128 -14.00 17.23 -5.33
CA ALA A 128 -13.01 17.71 -6.28
C ALA A 128 -12.79 19.19 -6.02
N SER A 129 -11.55 19.59 -5.85
CA SER A 129 -11.20 20.99 -5.56
C SER A 129 -9.96 21.40 -6.30
N GLN A 130 -9.99 22.61 -6.81
CA GLN A 130 -8.82 23.26 -7.38
C GLN A 130 -7.95 23.82 -6.25
N ARG A 131 -6.67 23.63 -6.36
CA ARG A 131 -5.64 24.18 -5.49
C ARG A 131 -4.84 25.24 -6.26
N GLU A 132 -3.88 25.85 -5.58
CA GLU A 132 -2.98 26.82 -6.21
C GLU A 132 -2.27 26.21 -7.44
N HIS A 133 -1.91 27.05 -8.37
CA HIS A 133 -1.19 26.67 -9.59
C HIS A 133 -1.91 25.66 -10.51
N GLY A 134 -3.25 25.57 -10.42
CA GLY A 134 -4.04 24.69 -11.28
C GLY A 134 -4.04 23.21 -10.87
N VAL A 135 -3.48 22.88 -9.72
CA VAL A 135 -3.52 21.52 -9.18
C VAL A 135 -4.97 21.15 -8.83
N MET A 136 -5.39 19.93 -9.21
CA MET A 136 -6.67 19.37 -8.80
C MET A 136 -6.46 18.33 -7.72
N TRP A 137 -7.23 18.42 -6.64
CA TRP A 137 -7.31 17.39 -5.62
C TRP A 137 -8.68 16.74 -5.67
N ILE A 138 -8.69 15.42 -5.91
CA ILE A 138 -9.90 14.63 -6.12
C ILE A 138 -9.91 13.49 -5.10
N GLN A 139 -11.06 13.30 -4.45
CA GLN A 139 -11.25 12.22 -3.48
C GLN A 139 -12.40 11.33 -3.92
N TYR A 140 -12.15 10.03 -3.89
CA TYR A 140 -13.14 9.00 -4.22
C TYR A 140 -13.27 8.00 -3.08
N LYS A 141 -14.47 7.46 -2.95
CA LYS A 141 -14.75 6.28 -2.14
C LYS A 141 -14.89 5.06 -3.04
N PHE A 142 -14.28 3.95 -2.65
CA PHE A 142 -14.50 2.65 -3.29
C PHE A 142 -15.78 2.00 -2.76
N HIS A 143 -16.61 1.53 -3.66
CA HIS A 143 -17.70 0.61 -3.37
C HIS A 143 -17.38 -0.73 -3.98
N LYS A 144 -17.52 -1.77 -3.18
CA LYS A 144 -17.20 -3.15 -3.55
C LYS A 144 -18.52 -3.92 -3.62
N ASP A 145 -18.91 -4.31 -4.84
CA ASP A 145 -20.09 -5.14 -5.05
C ASP A 145 -19.63 -6.60 -4.85
N TYR A 146 -19.67 -7.08 -3.61
CA TYR A 146 -19.43 -8.48 -3.32
C TYR A 146 -20.49 -9.32 -4.04
N ARG A 147 -20.15 -9.87 -5.22
CA ARG A 147 -20.98 -10.92 -5.78
C ARG A 147 -20.85 -12.12 -4.84
N LYS A 148 -22.00 -12.49 -4.26
CA LYS A 148 -22.16 -13.77 -3.54
C LYS A 148 -21.92 -14.94 -4.48
#